data_35ab03ed1adaa632211f0ca95df6e84c
#
_entry.id   35ab03ed1adaa632211f0ca95df6e84c
#
_cell.length_a   1.000
_cell.length_b   1.000
_cell.length_c   1.000
_cell.angle_alpha   90.00
_cell.angle_beta   90.00
_cell.angle_gamma   90.00
#
_symmetry.space_group_name_H-M   'P 1'
#
loop_
_entity.id
_entity.type
_entity.pdbx_description
1 polymer ?
#
loop_
_entity_poly.entity_id
_entity_poly.type
_entity_poly.pdbx_seq_one_letter_code
_entity_poly.pdbx_strand_id
1 'polypeptide(L)' 'MRITELRRRLTEHFGSDWAPSYCKDIVIAELGGQTVDQALKMGMEPAEIWKAVLRNNPEISS' A
#
# COMPACT_ATOMS: atom_id res chain seq x y z
N MET A 1 -1.24 -9.08 -9.65
CA MET A 1 -2.22 -8.14 -9.03
C MET A 1 -2.28 -6.85 -9.83
N ARG A 2 -3.47 -6.33 -10.03
CA ARG A 2 -3.65 -5.04 -10.72
C ARG A 2 -3.69 -3.90 -9.71
N ILE A 3 -3.42 -2.67 -10.19
CA ILE A 3 -3.47 -1.48 -9.35
C ILE A 3 -4.85 -1.32 -8.71
N THR A 4 -5.92 -1.58 -9.48
CA THR A 4 -7.29 -1.48 -8.97
C THR A 4 -7.53 -2.46 -7.82
N GLU A 5 -6.97 -3.66 -7.90
CA GLU A 5 -7.10 -4.64 -6.83
C GLU A 5 -6.31 -4.23 -5.60
N LEU A 6 -5.11 -3.67 -5.78
CA LEU A 6 -4.33 -3.15 -4.67
C LEU A 6 -5.12 -2.06 -3.93
N ARG A 7 -5.69 -1.11 -4.67
CA ARG A 7 -6.48 -0.03 -4.06
C ARG A 7 -7.72 -0.56 -3.36
N ARG A 8 -8.36 -1.58 -3.92
CA ARG A 8 -9.52 -2.20 -3.27
C ARG A 8 -9.12 -2.83 -1.94
N ARG A 9 -8.01 -3.57 -1.90
CA ARG A 9 -7.54 -4.19 -0.66
C ARG A 9 -7.17 -3.16 0.38
N LEU A 10 -6.53 -2.08 -0.03
CA LEU A 10 -6.20 -0.99 0.88
C LEU A 10 -7.47 -0.36 1.47
N THR A 11 -8.48 -0.15 0.64
CA THR A 11 -9.75 0.40 1.08
C THR A 11 -10.46 -0.54 2.06
N GLU A 12 -10.42 -1.84 1.79
CA GLU A 12 -11.04 -2.83 2.67
C GLU A 12 -10.39 -2.87 4.06
N HIS A 13 -9.09 -2.67 4.14
CA HIS A 13 -8.37 -2.77 5.41
C HIS A 13 -8.27 -1.44 6.16
N PHE A 14 -8.15 -0.34 5.45
CA PHE A 14 -7.96 0.98 6.06
C PHE A 14 -9.21 1.86 6.03
N GLY A 15 -10.22 1.46 5.26
CA GLY A 15 -11.42 2.26 5.08
C GLY A 15 -11.29 3.26 3.94
N SER A 16 -12.44 3.66 3.36
CA SER A 16 -12.46 4.55 2.21
C SER A 16 -11.93 5.94 2.52
N ASP A 17 -12.02 6.37 3.78
CA ASP A 17 -11.53 7.69 4.19
C ASP A 17 -10.03 7.70 4.43
N TRP A 18 -9.49 6.63 5.03
CA TRP A 18 -8.08 6.56 5.42
C TRP A 18 -7.18 6.01 4.32
N ALA A 19 -7.68 5.08 3.48
CA ALA A 19 -6.83 4.44 2.48
C ALA A 19 -6.15 5.44 1.53
N PRO A 20 -6.84 6.46 0.98
CA PRO A 20 -6.16 7.45 0.14
C PRO A 20 -5.07 8.21 0.87
N SER A 21 -5.33 8.60 2.12
CA SER A 21 -4.34 9.30 2.94
C SER A 21 -3.15 8.40 3.24
N TYR A 22 -3.40 7.14 3.57
CA TYR A 22 -2.34 6.16 3.80
C TYR A 22 -1.42 6.06 2.59
N CYS A 23 -2.00 5.91 1.40
CA CYS A 23 -1.22 5.76 0.18
C CYS A 23 -0.40 7.00 -0.15
N LYS A 24 -0.88 8.17 0.23
CA LYS A 24 -0.25 9.44 -0.10
C LYS A 24 0.77 9.89 0.94
N ASP A 25 0.47 9.66 2.22
CA ASP A 25 1.22 10.28 3.31
C ASP A 25 2.13 9.34 4.08
N ILE A 26 1.80 8.05 4.12
CA ILE A 26 2.56 7.09 4.95
C ILE A 26 3.76 6.55 4.17
N VAL A 27 4.94 6.83 4.68
CA VAL A 27 6.20 6.33 4.13
C VAL A 27 6.44 4.92 4.67
N ILE A 28 6.75 4.00 3.78
CA ILE A 28 6.95 2.59 4.12
C ILE A 28 8.41 2.22 3.89
N ALA A 29 9.08 1.78 4.96
CA ALA A 29 10.50 1.43 4.90
C ALA A 29 10.77 0.31 3.90
N GLU A 30 9.90 -0.68 3.81
CA GLU A 30 10.04 -1.80 2.89
C GLU A 30 9.94 -1.37 1.42
N LEU A 31 9.42 -0.17 1.16
CA LEU A 31 9.38 0.41 -0.18
C LEU A 31 10.55 1.37 -0.43
N GLY A 32 11.58 1.29 0.40
CA GLY A 32 12.74 2.17 0.27
C GLY A 32 12.48 3.59 0.76
N GLY A 33 11.55 3.75 1.70
CA GLY A 33 11.19 5.07 2.22
C GLY A 33 10.23 5.84 1.33
N GLN A 34 9.42 5.13 0.55
CA GLN A 34 8.43 5.72 -0.36
C GLN A 34 7.02 5.42 0.10
N THR A 35 6.07 6.27 -0.31
CA THR A 35 4.65 5.98 -0.12
C THR A 35 4.18 5.00 -1.19
N VAL A 36 2.98 4.43 -1.00
CA VAL A 36 2.37 3.53 -1.99
C VAL A 36 2.23 4.24 -3.34
N ASP A 37 1.76 5.49 -3.34
CA ASP A 37 1.58 6.23 -4.59
C ASP A 37 2.92 6.49 -5.28
N GLN A 38 3.96 6.80 -4.53
CA GLN A 38 5.30 6.99 -5.10
C GLN A 38 5.84 5.70 -5.70
N ALA A 39 5.66 4.58 -5.01
CA ALA A 39 6.10 3.28 -5.50
C ALA A 39 5.38 2.89 -6.80
N LEU A 40 4.09 3.15 -6.89
CA LEU A 40 3.32 2.91 -8.12
C LEU A 40 3.83 3.78 -9.27
N LYS A 41 4.12 5.04 -8.97
CA LYS A 41 4.65 5.98 -9.95
C LYS A 41 6.01 5.55 -10.47
N MET A 42 6.82 4.92 -9.61
CA MET A 42 8.13 4.41 -9.98
C MET A 42 8.06 3.11 -10.78
N GLY A 43 6.88 2.54 -10.95
CA GLY A 43 6.71 1.30 -11.70
C GLY A 43 6.82 0.03 -10.90
N MET A 44 6.76 0.11 -9.56
CA MET A 44 6.81 -1.07 -8.73
C MET A 44 5.54 -1.91 -8.91
N GLU A 45 5.71 -3.23 -8.89
CA GLU A 45 4.58 -4.16 -9.03
C GLU A 45 3.61 -4.02 -7.86
N PRO A 46 2.29 -3.94 -8.13
CA PRO A 46 1.30 -3.84 -7.04
C PRO A 46 1.39 -4.96 -6.02
N ALA A 47 1.71 -6.19 -6.46
CA ALA A 47 1.87 -7.32 -5.54
C ALA A 47 3.01 -7.09 -4.55
N GLU A 48 4.11 -6.51 -5.00
CA GLU A 48 5.23 -6.20 -4.13
C GLU A 48 4.88 -5.09 -3.16
N ILE A 49 4.13 -4.10 -3.62
CA ILE A 49 3.65 -3.02 -2.76
C ILE A 49 2.74 -3.58 -1.67
N TRP A 50 1.84 -4.49 -2.03
CA TRP A 50 0.94 -5.11 -1.06
C TRP A 50 1.70 -5.88 0.00
N LYS A 51 2.73 -6.63 -0.40
CA LYS A 51 3.59 -7.34 0.56
C LYS A 51 4.25 -6.39 1.54
N ALA A 52 4.73 -5.25 1.05
CA ALA A 52 5.36 -4.25 1.92
C ALA A 52 4.34 -3.65 2.89
N VAL A 53 3.12 -3.39 2.43
CA VAL A 53 2.04 -2.90 3.28
C VAL A 53 1.74 -3.90 4.39
N LEU A 54 1.67 -5.20 4.06
CA LEU A 54 1.42 -6.24 5.05
C LEU A 54 2.52 -6.31 6.09
N ARG A 55 3.77 -6.16 5.69
CA ARG A 55 4.89 -6.14 6.64
C ARG A 55 4.87 -4.93 7.55
N ASN A 56 4.44 -3.79 7.00
CA ASN A 56 4.32 -2.55 7.78
C ASN A 56 3.12 -2.59 8.73
N ASN A 57 2.15 -3.47 8.47
CA ASN A 57 0.93 -3.61 9.26
C ASN A 57 0.67 -5.10 9.52
N PRO A 58 1.41 -5.73 10.42
CA PRO A 58 1.29 -7.18 10.66
C PRO A 58 -0.12 -7.63 11.05
N GLU A 59 -0.90 -6.74 11.64
CA GLU A 59 -2.27 -7.03 12.05
C GLU A 59 -3.18 -7.37 10.87
N ILE A 60 -2.86 -6.90 9.67
CA ILE A 60 -3.65 -7.19 8.48
C ILE A 60 -3.45 -8.63 8.01
N SER A 61 -2.25 -9.15 8.18
CA SER A 61 -1.88 -10.47 7.67
C SER A 61 -2.19 -11.60 8.64
N SER A 62 -2.57 -11.29 9.86
CA SER A 62 -2.86 -12.31 10.87
C SER A 62 -4.24 -12.93 10.74
#